data_24b975bf4d7f45f21477183270ab1a11
#
_entry.id   24b975bf4d7f45f21477183270ab1a11
#
_cell.length_a   1.000
_cell.length_b   1.000
_cell.length_c   1.000
_cell.angle_alpha   90.00
_cell.angle_beta   90.00
_cell.angle_gamma   90.00
#
_symmetry.space_group_name_H-M   'P 1'
#
loop_
_entity.id
_entity.type
_entity.pdbx_description
1 polymer ?
#
loop_
_entity_poly.entity_id
_entity_poly.type
_entity_poly.pdbx_seq_one_letter_code
_entity_poly.pdbx_strand_id
1 'polypeptide(L)'
;MTEETAHRTLVAVCERVGLDPAGAELIRIGSNAVYRLAKPVIVRIGRDGETVENARRQVAVARWLASENYPATRALDVDQPVELDGHVSTLWESASEREEYAPLAQVAELIRRLHELEAPASLALPRIQPFAKLDEYLPDLERVDGADAAFMRERIEQLRSRYEALDFALKPGVIHGDANVGNVILDREGHPLLIDLDSFCTGPREWDLVQTALFFERFAWHTEEEYRQFVEVYGFDVMTWPGYPVLAEYREISMTLWLCGKAVADEGAAAEVRKRIEAIRTGGSRRDWAPF
;
A
#
# COMPACT_ATOMS: atom_id res chain seq x y z
N MET A 1 -6.46 -12.47 -13.51
CA MET A 1 -5.44 -13.56 -13.60
C MET A 1 -5.96 -14.80 -12.87
N THR A 2 -5.93 -16.00 -13.49
CA THR A 2 -6.26 -17.28 -12.86
C THR A 2 -5.01 -17.91 -12.26
N GLU A 3 -5.17 -18.87 -11.34
CA GLU A 3 -4.04 -19.60 -10.73
C GLU A 3 -3.22 -20.37 -11.79
N GLU A 4 -3.89 -20.97 -12.77
CA GLU A 4 -3.23 -21.68 -13.88
C GLU A 4 -2.37 -20.72 -14.73
N THR A 5 -2.89 -19.54 -15.04
CA THR A 5 -2.14 -18.52 -15.78
C THR A 5 -0.94 -18.04 -14.95
N ALA A 6 -1.16 -17.76 -13.67
CA ALA A 6 -0.10 -17.32 -12.77
C ALA A 6 1.03 -18.36 -12.65
N HIS A 7 0.66 -19.66 -12.51
CA HIS A 7 1.65 -20.73 -12.44
C HIS A 7 2.44 -20.91 -13.74
N ARG A 8 1.77 -20.83 -14.90
CA ARG A 8 2.45 -20.90 -16.20
C ARG A 8 3.45 -19.74 -16.37
N THR A 9 3.04 -18.53 -15.99
CA THR A 9 3.92 -17.36 -16.03
C THR A 9 5.09 -17.53 -15.06
N LEU A 10 4.86 -18.06 -13.85
CA LEU A 10 5.93 -18.37 -12.89
C LEU A 10 7.01 -19.25 -13.49
N VAL A 11 6.60 -20.38 -14.13
CA VAL A 11 7.55 -21.32 -14.77
C VAL A 11 8.39 -20.60 -15.82
N ALA A 12 7.76 -19.85 -16.73
CA ALA A 12 8.45 -19.14 -17.80
C ALA A 12 9.40 -18.05 -17.26
N VAL A 13 9.01 -17.33 -16.20
CA VAL A 13 9.85 -16.33 -15.53
C VAL A 13 11.07 -17.00 -14.88
N CYS A 14 10.87 -18.11 -14.17
CA CYS A 14 11.96 -18.86 -13.53
C CYS A 14 12.96 -19.39 -14.58
N GLU A 15 12.50 -19.96 -15.68
CA GLU A 15 13.34 -20.39 -16.79
C GLU A 15 14.15 -19.24 -17.37
N ARG A 16 13.54 -18.06 -17.55
CA ARG A 16 14.19 -16.87 -18.11
C ARG A 16 15.34 -16.37 -17.24
N VAL A 17 15.22 -16.45 -15.92
CA VAL A 17 16.24 -15.95 -14.96
C VAL A 17 17.11 -17.05 -14.36
N GLY A 18 16.95 -18.31 -14.80
CA GLY A 18 17.76 -19.43 -14.32
C GLY A 18 17.43 -19.90 -12.91
N LEU A 19 16.16 -19.80 -12.49
CA LEU A 19 15.64 -20.29 -11.21
C LEU A 19 14.84 -21.57 -11.41
N ASP A 20 14.74 -22.39 -10.36
CA ASP A 20 13.93 -23.60 -10.36
C ASP A 20 12.54 -23.32 -9.76
N PRO A 21 11.43 -23.47 -10.53
CA PRO A 21 10.08 -23.30 -10.03
C PRO A 21 9.58 -24.50 -9.23
N ALA A 22 10.31 -25.63 -9.16
CA ALA A 22 9.87 -26.81 -8.46
C ALA A 22 9.66 -26.53 -6.96
N GLY A 23 8.50 -26.98 -6.45
CA GLY A 23 8.12 -26.76 -5.04
C GLY A 23 7.72 -25.32 -4.73
N ALA A 24 7.45 -24.48 -5.73
CA ALA A 24 6.94 -23.12 -5.50
C ALA A 24 5.56 -23.16 -4.81
N GLU A 25 5.41 -22.35 -3.78
CA GLU A 25 4.18 -22.18 -3.01
C GLU A 25 3.48 -20.89 -3.42
N LEU A 26 2.20 -20.98 -3.78
CA LEU A 26 1.36 -19.81 -4.00
C LEU A 26 0.98 -19.22 -2.64
N ILE A 27 1.49 -18.01 -2.33
CA ILE A 27 1.16 -17.29 -1.09
C ILE A 27 -0.21 -16.63 -1.20
N ARG A 28 -0.44 -15.90 -2.31
CA ARG A 28 -1.72 -15.20 -2.54
C ARG A 28 -1.95 -14.89 -4.02
N ILE A 29 -3.23 -14.78 -4.39
CA ILE A 29 -3.69 -14.11 -5.60
C ILE A 29 -4.60 -12.96 -5.18
N GLY A 30 -4.24 -11.74 -5.54
CA GLY A 30 -4.98 -10.53 -5.25
C GLY A 30 -4.73 -9.50 -6.33
N SER A 31 -4.20 -8.33 -5.95
CA SER A 31 -3.67 -7.35 -6.91
C SER A 31 -2.50 -7.91 -7.74
N ASN A 32 -1.78 -8.89 -7.19
CA ASN A 32 -0.70 -9.64 -7.84
C ASN A 32 -0.81 -11.11 -7.45
N ALA A 33 -0.23 -12.02 -8.25
CA ALA A 33 0.05 -13.36 -7.79
C ALA A 33 1.46 -13.39 -7.17
N VAL A 34 1.57 -13.92 -5.96
CA VAL A 34 2.82 -13.96 -5.19
C VAL A 34 3.17 -15.40 -4.90
N TYR A 35 4.34 -15.83 -5.37
CA TYR A 35 4.88 -17.16 -5.13
C TYR A 35 6.16 -17.09 -4.31
N ARG A 36 6.32 -18.08 -3.42
CA ARG A 36 7.60 -18.37 -2.76
C ARG A 36 8.22 -19.58 -3.43
N LEU A 37 9.46 -19.48 -3.86
CA LEU A 37 10.22 -20.61 -4.36
C LEU A 37 10.79 -21.47 -3.20
N ALA A 38 11.23 -22.68 -3.50
CA ALA A 38 11.95 -23.51 -2.54
C ALA A 38 13.25 -22.87 -2.03
N LYS A 39 13.90 -22.03 -2.86
CA LYS A 39 14.92 -21.08 -2.43
C LYS A 39 14.28 -19.85 -1.80
N PRO A 40 14.97 -19.06 -0.98
CA PRO A 40 14.38 -17.88 -0.32
C PRO A 40 14.16 -16.71 -1.32
N VAL A 41 13.34 -16.94 -2.33
CA VAL A 41 12.97 -16.00 -3.39
C VAL A 41 11.46 -15.88 -3.46
N ILE A 42 10.97 -14.66 -3.55
CA ILE A 42 9.58 -14.31 -3.86
C ILE A 42 9.49 -13.89 -5.32
N VAL A 43 8.57 -14.46 -6.07
CA VAL A 43 8.21 -14.03 -7.42
C VAL A 43 6.84 -13.37 -7.35
N ARG A 44 6.78 -12.10 -7.76
CA ARG A 44 5.55 -11.32 -7.83
C ARG A 44 5.20 -11.14 -9.30
N ILE A 45 4.04 -11.65 -9.71
CA ILE A 45 3.51 -11.54 -11.06
C ILE A 45 2.40 -10.49 -11.05
N GLY A 46 2.61 -9.39 -11.76
CA GLY A 46 1.67 -8.28 -11.86
C GLY A 46 0.34 -8.71 -12.47
N ARG A 47 -0.74 -8.08 -12.00
CA ARG A 47 -2.06 -8.23 -12.63
C ARG A 47 -2.10 -7.60 -14.02
N ASP A 48 -3.19 -7.82 -14.73
CA ASP A 48 -3.48 -7.13 -15.99
C ASP A 48 -3.45 -5.59 -15.77
N GLY A 49 -2.64 -4.89 -16.55
CA GLY A 49 -2.43 -3.44 -16.42
C GLY A 49 -1.19 -3.03 -15.61
N GLU A 50 -0.48 -3.95 -14.96
CA GLU A 50 0.86 -3.64 -14.41
C GLU A 50 1.80 -3.26 -15.55
N THR A 51 2.53 -2.16 -15.38
CA THR A 51 3.45 -1.67 -16.41
C THR A 51 4.90 -1.99 -16.09
N VAL A 52 5.68 -2.24 -17.14
CA VAL A 52 7.15 -2.43 -17.01
C VAL A 52 7.79 -1.23 -16.33
N GLU A 53 7.30 -0.02 -16.56
CA GLU A 53 7.82 1.21 -15.95
C GLU A 53 7.59 1.24 -14.44
N ASN A 54 6.38 0.87 -13.97
CA ASN A 54 6.08 0.75 -12.54
C ASN A 54 6.97 -0.30 -11.87
N ALA A 55 7.02 -1.49 -12.44
CA ALA A 55 7.84 -2.58 -11.91
C ALA A 55 9.34 -2.22 -11.88
N ARG A 56 9.84 -1.55 -12.93
CA ARG A 56 11.22 -1.05 -12.98
C ARG A 56 11.49 -0.02 -11.88
N ARG A 57 10.53 0.88 -11.61
CA ARG A 57 10.64 1.85 -10.54
C ARG A 57 10.71 1.19 -9.16
N GLN A 58 9.86 0.19 -8.89
CA GLN A 58 9.89 -0.57 -7.63
C GLN A 58 11.27 -1.22 -7.40
N VAL A 59 11.80 -1.87 -8.42
CA VAL A 59 13.14 -2.48 -8.37
C VAL A 59 14.23 -1.42 -8.14
N ALA A 60 14.14 -0.28 -8.82
CA ALA A 60 15.10 0.82 -8.66
C ALA A 60 15.04 1.43 -7.26
N VAL A 61 13.84 1.62 -6.69
CA VAL A 61 13.63 2.07 -5.30
C VAL A 61 14.25 1.09 -4.33
N ALA A 62 13.99 -0.22 -4.46
CA ALA A 62 14.57 -1.23 -3.58
C ALA A 62 16.11 -1.24 -3.63
N ARG A 63 16.68 -1.12 -4.82
CA ARG A 63 18.15 -1.04 -4.99
C ARG A 63 18.73 0.24 -4.37
N TRP A 64 18.06 1.37 -4.53
CA TRP A 64 18.47 2.61 -3.88
C TRP A 64 18.38 2.50 -2.35
N LEU A 65 17.27 2.03 -1.78
CA LEU A 65 17.12 1.81 -0.34
C LEU A 65 18.21 0.85 0.20
N ALA A 66 18.59 -0.15 -0.59
CA ALA A 66 19.71 -1.03 -0.26
C ALA A 66 21.05 -0.27 -0.19
N SER A 67 21.31 0.65 -1.12
CA SER A 67 22.53 1.47 -1.11
C SER A 67 22.61 2.45 0.06
N GLU A 68 21.45 2.87 0.58
CA GLU A 68 21.32 3.71 1.79
C GLU A 68 21.35 2.88 3.11
N ASN A 69 21.57 1.57 3.03
CA ASN A 69 21.45 0.65 4.18
C ASN A 69 20.09 0.78 4.92
N TYR A 70 19.05 1.13 4.18
CA TYR A 70 17.69 1.21 4.70
C TYR A 70 17.05 -0.19 4.71
N PRO A 71 16.37 -0.61 5.80
CA PRO A 71 15.75 -1.92 5.92
C PRO A 71 14.43 -1.98 5.13
N ALA A 72 14.52 -2.34 3.88
CA ALA A 72 13.40 -2.60 2.99
C ALA A 72 13.62 -3.90 2.22
N THR A 73 12.54 -4.40 1.62
CA THR A 73 12.59 -5.56 0.72
C THR A 73 13.72 -5.42 -0.30
N ARG A 74 14.42 -6.51 -0.60
CA ARG A 74 15.57 -6.56 -1.52
C ARG A 74 15.15 -7.12 -2.87
N ALA A 75 15.41 -6.38 -3.92
CA ALA A 75 15.27 -6.90 -5.28
C ALA A 75 16.38 -7.94 -5.54
N LEU A 76 15.98 -9.10 -6.06
CA LEU A 76 16.95 -10.14 -6.44
C LEU A 76 17.90 -9.59 -7.50
N ASP A 77 19.17 -9.97 -7.44
CA ASP A 77 20.20 -9.54 -8.40
C ASP A 77 20.11 -10.36 -9.70
N VAL A 78 19.09 -10.06 -10.48
CA VAL A 78 18.84 -10.60 -11.82
C VAL A 78 18.39 -9.47 -12.75
N ASP A 79 18.39 -9.74 -14.06
CA ASP A 79 17.82 -8.81 -15.03
C ASP A 79 16.30 -8.80 -14.91
N GLN A 80 15.76 -7.73 -14.37
CA GLN A 80 14.33 -7.56 -14.06
C GLN A 80 13.91 -6.08 -14.17
N PRO A 81 12.61 -5.78 -14.35
CA PRO A 81 11.46 -6.71 -14.37
C PRO A 81 11.45 -7.61 -15.61
N VAL A 82 10.82 -8.78 -15.50
CA VAL A 82 10.65 -9.74 -16.59
C VAL A 82 9.24 -9.60 -17.17
N GLU A 83 9.14 -9.28 -18.45
CA GLU A 83 7.89 -9.23 -19.18
C GLU A 83 7.73 -10.49 -20.03
N LEU A 84 6.69 -11.27 -19.76
CA LEU A 84 6.35 -12.50 -20.51
C LEU A 84 4.84 -12.65 -20.61
N ASP A 85 4.36 -13.01 -21.78
CA ASP A 85 2.94 -13.31 -22.08
C ASP A 85 1.96 -12.20 -21.60
N GLY A 86 2.41 -10.94 -21.69
CA GLY A 86 1.61 -9.79 -21.26
C GLY A 86 1.58 -9.54 -19.75
N HIS A 87 2.35 -10.30 -18.99
CA HIS A 87 2.51 -10.11 -17.54
C HIS A 87 3.91 -9.59 -17.21
N VAL A 88 3.98 -8.67 -16.26
CA VAL A 88 5.23 -8.11 -15.72
C VAL A 88 5.53 -8.75 -14.37
N SER A 89 6.72 -9.30 -14.22
CA SER A 89 7.12 -9.99 -12.99
C SER A 89 8.36 -9.37 -12.37
N THR A 90 8.39 -9.36 -11.04
CA THR A 90 9.55 -8.92 -10.24
C THR A 90 9.94 -10.01 -9.24
N LEU A 91 11.22 -10.04 -8.91
CA LEU A 91 11.81 -11.08 -8.07
C LEU A 91 12.50 -10.43 -6.86
N TRP A 92 12.25 -10.99 -5.69
CA TRP A 92 12.64 -10.43 -4.40
C TRP A 92 13.28 -11.47 -3.51
N GLU A 93 14.18 -11.05 -2.64
CA GLU A 93 14.66 -11.91 -1.55
C GLU A 93 13.51 -12.16 -0.56
N SER A 94 13.33 -13.39 -0.11
CA SER A 94 12.35 -13.71 0.92
C SER A 94 12.86 -13.29 2.29
N ALA A 95 12.23 -12.30 2.89
CA ALA A 95 12.60 -11.78 4.20
C ALA A 95 12.28 -12.74 5.35
N SER A 96 11.14 -13.41 5.28
CA SER A 96 10.66 -14.33 6.31
C SER A 96 9.83 -15.45 5.71
N GLU A 97 9.70 -16.56 6.44
CA GLU A 97 8.78 -17.65 6.11
C GLU A 97 7.39 -17.43 6.72
N ARG A 98 7.31 -16.58 7.74
CA ARG A 98 6.07 -16.21 8.43
C ARG A 98 5.82 -14.72 8.24
N GLU A 99 4.56 -14.37 8.06
CA GLU A 99 4.13 -12.98 8.04
C GLU A 99 3.88 -12.55 9.49
N GLU A 100 4.84 -11.84 10.06
CA GLU A 100 4.77 -11.26 11.39
C GLU A 100 4.99 -9.75 11.27
N TYR A 101 4.02 -8.96 11.74
CA TYR A 101 4.07 -7.50 11.64
C TYR A 101 4.87 -6.88 12.77
N ALA A 102 5.59 -5.82 12.45
CA ALA A 102 6.38 -5.09 13.43
C ALA A 102 5.47 -4.28 14.39
N PRO A 103 5.88 -4.10 15.67
CA PRO A 103 5.23 -3.17 16.58
C PRO A 103 5.23 -1.73 16.03
N LEU A 104 4.20 -0.92 16.35
CA LEU A 104 4.04 0.44 15.80
C LEU A 104 5.23 1.37 16.09
N ALA A 105 5.93 1.19 17.20
CA ALA A 105 7.15 1.95 17.48
C ALA A 105 8.25 1.70 16.43
N GLN A 106 8.39 0.46 15.95
CA GLN A 106 9.33 0.11 14.90
C GLN A 106 8.85 0.60 13.52
N VAL A 107 7.53 0.57 13.26
CA VAL A 107 6.94 1.18 12.07
C VAL A 107 7.26 2.68 12.03
N ALA A 108 7.05 3.40 13.14
CA ALA A 108 7.37 4.82 13.26
C ALA A 108 8.85 5.12 12.98
N GLU A 109 9.76 4.30 13.53
CA GLU A 109 11.20 4.45 13.32
C GLU A 109 11.58 4.28 11.84
N LEU A 110 11.02 3.28 11.15
CA LEU A 110 11.26 3.10 9.73
C LEU A 110 10.73 4.27 8.91
N ILE A 111 9.48 4.72 9.16
CA ILE A 111 8.89 5.86 8.44
C ILE A 111 9.72 7.14 8.70
N ARG A 112 10.15 7.39 9.93
CA ARG A 112 11.00 8.54 10.27
C ARG A 112 12.31 8.50 9.50
N ARG A 113 13.01 7.36 9.50
CA ARG A 113 14.27 7.18 8.76
C ARG A 113 14.07 7.33 7.24
N LEU A 114 12.95 6.81 6.70
CA LEU A 114 12.61 6.99 5.28
C LEU A 114 12.47 8.47 4.93
N HIS A 115 11.79 9.23 5.76
CA HIS A 115 11.54 10.65 5.57
C HIS A 115 12.80 11.51 5.70
N GLU A 116 13.88 10.99 6.27
CA GLU A 116 15.19 11.66 6.35
C GLU A 116 16.02 11.46 5.05
N LEU A 117 15.66 10.48 4.22
CA LEU A 117 16.39 10.19 2.97
C LEU A 117 16.07 11.23 1.87
N GLU A 118 17.07 11.48 1.04
CA GLU A 118 16.96 12.29 -0.15
C GLU A 118 17.16 11.40 -1.40
N ALA A 119 16.10 11.18 -2.15
CA ALA A 119 16.18 10.36 -3.35
C ALA A 119 17.07 11.02 -4.41
N PRO A 120 17.95 10.27 -5.08
CA PRO A 120 18.74 10.79 -6.18
C PRO A 120 17.82 11.17 -7.35
N ALA A 121 18.13 12.26 -8.05
CA ALA A 121 17.34 12.74 -9.18
C ALA A 121 17.16 11.68 -10.29
N SER A 122 18.14 10.78 -10.42
CA SER A 122 18.08 9.65 -11.38
C SER A 122 16.97 8.65 -11.10
N LEU A 123 16.44 8.59 -9.87
CA LEU A 123 15.34 7.71 -9.51
C LEU A 123 13.99 8.20 -10.06
N ALA A 124 13.90 9.49 -10.42
CA ALA A 124 12.73 10.12 -11.04
C ALA A 124 11.39 9.75 -10.37
N LEU A 125 11.34 9.83 -9.03
CA LEU A 125 10.14 9.49 -8.26
C LEU A 125 8.96 10.37 -8.69
N PRO A 126 7.78 9.79 -8.92
CA PRO A 126 6.58 10.57 -9.20
C PRO A 126 6.20 11.41 -7.97
N ARG A 127 5.49 12.51 -8.21
CA ARG A 127 4.79 13.22 -7.15
C ARG A 127 3.47 12.52 -6.85
N ILE A 128 3.10 12.43 -5.57
CA ILE A 128 1.82 11.87 -5.18
C ILE A 128 0.65 12.58 -5.87
N GLN A 129 -0.28 11.80 -6.38
CA GLN A 129 -1.51 12.27 -7.02
C GLN A 129 -2.73 11.57 -6.40
N PRO A 130 -3.20 12.00 -5.23
CA PRO A 130 -4.22 11.29 -4.47
C PRO A 130 -5.51 11.06 -5.26
N PHE A 131 -5.98 12.08 -5.96
CA PHE A 131 -7.27 12.01 -6.65
C PHE A 131 -7.21 11.20 -7.95
N ALA A 132 -6.06 11.09 -8.60
CA ALA A 132 -5.89 10.16 -9.72
C ALA A 132 -6.19 8.72 -9.28
N LYS A 133 -5.77 8.34 -8.05
CA LYS A 133 -6.08 7.02 -7.48
C LYS A 133 -7.57 6.84 -7.18
N LEU A 134 -8.25 7.85 -6.66
CA LEU A 134 -9.71 7.80 -6.47
C LEU A 134 -10.44 7.71 -7.82
N ASP A 135 -9.98 8.46 -8.83
CA ASP A 135 -10.57 8.45 -10.17
C ASP A 135 -10.48 7.06 -10.84
N GLU A 136 -9.43 6.27 -10.55
CA GLU A 136 -9.31 4.87 -11.01
C GLU A 136 -10.42 3.96 -10.43
N TYR A 137 -10.94 4.26 -9.24
CA TYR A 137 -11.99 3.47 -8.58
C TYR A 137 -13.41 3.93 -8.92
N LEU A 138 -13.60 5.11 -9.52
CA LEU A 138 -14.93 5.64 -9.84
C LEU A 138 -15.79 4.72 -10.71
N PRO A 139 -15.26 3.96 -11.69
CA PRO A 139 -16.05 2.99 -12.44
C PRO A 139 -16.69 1.89 -11.57
N ASP A 140 -16.05 1.49 -10.47
CA ASP A 140 -16.60 0.49 -9.55
C ASP A 140 -17.73 1.07 -8.69
N LEU A 141 -17.73 2.37 -8.45
CA LEU A 141 -18.79 3.08 -7.74
C LEU A 141 -20.13 3.04 -8.50
N GLU A 142 -20.11 2.93 -9.84
CA GLU A 142 -21.32 2.77 -10.66
C GLU A 142 -22.11 1.47 -10.36
N ARG A 143 -21.50 0.56 -9.65
CA ARG A 143 -22.06 -0.76 -9.31
C ARG A 143 -22.80 -0.78 -7.98
N VAL A 144 -22.72 0.31 -7.21
CA VAL A 144 -23.51 0.48 -5.98
C VAL A 144 -24.82 1.20 -6.28
N ASP A 145 -25.71 1.33 -5.27
CA ASP A 145 -26.96 2.08 -5.41
C ASP A 145 -26.73 3.51 -5.93
N GLY A 146 -27.57 3.97 -6.85
CA GLY A 146 -27.37 5.25 -7.52
C GLY A 146 -27.37 6.46 -6.58
N ALA A 147 -28.10 6.42 -5.47
CA ALA A 147 -28.08 7.48 -4.47
C ALA A 147 -26.77 7.48 -3.68
N ASP A 148 -26.23 6.30 -3.37
CA ASP A 148 -24.94 6.15 -2.72
C ASP A 148 -23.79 6.60 -3.64
N ALA A 149 -23.86 6.23 -4.92
CA ALA A 149 -22.88 6.66 -5.91
C ALA A 149 -22.85 8.19 -6.09
N ALA A 150 -24.04 8.81 -6.18
CA ALA A 150 -24.15 10.27 -6.28
C ALA A 150 -23.59 10.98 -5.05
N PHE A 151 -23.92 10.50 -3.84
CA PHE A 151 -23.40 11.02 -2.58
C PHE A 151 -21.86 10.94 -2.54
N MET A 152 -21.30 9.79 -2.87
CA MET A 152 -19.84 9.59 -2.83
C MET A 152 -19.10 10.49 -3.84
N ARG A 153 -19.64 10.69 -5.06
CA ARG A 153 -19.06 11.63 -6.02
C ARG A 153 -19.06 13.06 -5.50
N GLU A 154 -20.19 13.53 -4.96
CA GLU A 154 -20.25 14.87 -4.38
C GLU A 154 -19.23 15.02 -3.24
N ARG A 155 -19.12 14.00 -2.40
CA ARG A 155 -18.17 14.01 -1.27
C ARG A 155 -16.71 14.04 -1.73
N ILE A 156 -16.38 13.33 -2.81
CA ILE A 156 -15.04 13.35 -3.41
C ILE A 156 -14.70 14.74 -3.96
N GLU A 157 -15.63 15.43 -4.63
CA GLU A 157 -15.40 16.79 -5.14
C GLU A 157 -15.21 17.81 -4.01
N GLN A 158 -16.01 17.70 -2.93
CA GLN A 158 -15.82 18.52 -1.73
C GLN A 158 -14.45 18.25 -1.08
N LEU A 159 -14.04 16.99 -1.02
CA LEU A 159 -12.75 16.57 -0.48
C LEU A 159 -11.59 17.12 -1.31
N ARG A 160 -11.70 17.08 -2.64
CA ARG A 160 -10.69 17.63 -3.58
C ARG A 160 -10.39 19.09 -3.26
N SER A 161 -11.43 19.92 -3.15
CA SER A 161 -11.29 21.34 -2.84
C SER A 161 -10.65 21.59 -1.46
N ARG A 162 -11.00 20.76 -0.47
CA ARG A 162 -10.42 20.85 0.88
C ARG A 162 -8.96 20.41 0.91
N TYR A 163 -8.60 19.39 0.13
CA TYR A 163 -7.22 18.92 0.01
C TYR A 163 -6.32 19.97 -0.64
N GLU A 164 -6.80 20.66 -1.69
CA GLU A 164 -6.06 21.71 -2.37
C GLU A 164 -5.77 22.91 -1.46
N ALA A 165 -6.59 23.11 -0.44
CA ALA A 165 -6.44 24.18 0.55
C ALA A 165 -5.57 23.80 1.75
N LEU A 166 -5.00 22.55 1.80
CA LEU A 166 -4.17 22.11 2.92
C LEU A 166 -2.83 22.85 2.96
N ASP A 167 -2.52 23.32 4.16
CA ASP A 167 -1.18 23.77 4.52
C ASP A 167 -0.48 22.65 5.33
N PHE A 168 0.47 21.98 4.70
CA PHE A 168 1.19 20.86 5.30
C PHE A 168 2.22 21.35 6.31
N ALA A 169 2.28 20.71 7.48
CA ALA A 169 3.16 21.11 8.58
C ALA A 169 4.59 20.58 8.41
N LEU A 170 4.76 19.42 7.75
CA LEU A 170 6.05 18.79 7.56
C LEU A 170 6.64 19.14 6.18
N LYS A 171 7.97 19.23 6.10
CA LYS A 171 8.67 19.43 4.82
C LYS A 171 8.37 18.22 3.91
N PRO A 172 7.90 18.44 2.67
CA PRO A 172 7.68 17.34 1.73
C PRO A 172 8.99 16.62 1.41
N GLY A 173 8.89 15.35 1.07
CA GLY A 173 10.05 14.51 0.78
C GLY A 173 9.65 13.19 0.16
N VAL A 174 10.52 12.20 0.29
CA VAL A 174 10.22 10.81 -0.04
C VAL A 174 9.17 10.28 0.92
N ILE A 175 8.19 9.56 0.40
CA ILE A 175 7.15 8.87 1.16
C ILE A 175 6.93 7.47 0.61
N HIS A 176 6.53 6.55 1.47
CA HIS A 176 6.12 5.20 1.06
C HIS A 176 4.82 5.22 0.24
N GLY A 177 3.91 6.15 0.59
CA GLY A 177 2.63 6.35 -0.09
C GLY A 177 1.51 5.45 0.43
N ASP A 178 1.84 4.34 1.08
CA ASP A 178 0.90 3.43 1.74
C ASP A 178 1.47 2.88 3.06
N ALA A 179 2.10 3.73 3.86
CA ALA A 179 2.74 3.35 5.11
C ALA A 179 1.69 2.97 6.16
N ASN A 180 1.77 1.73 6.62
CA ASN A 180 0.94 1.19 7.72
C ASN A 180 1.60 -0.07 8.28
N VAL A 181 1.07 -0.61 9.38
CA VAL A 181 1.61 -1.81 10.04
C VAL A 181 1.67 -3.02 9.10
N GLY A 182 0.73 -3.17 8.16
CA GLY A 182 0.70 -4.27 7.20
C GLY A 182 1.84 -4.25 6.19
N ASN A 183 2.54 -3.12 6.06
CA ASN A 183 3.68 -2.95 5.15
C ASN A 183 5.03 -2.93 5.89
N VAL A 184 5.07 -3.33 7.17
CA VAL A 184 6.30 -3.53 7.94
C VAL A 184 6.27 -4.88 8.61
N ILE A 185 7.05 -5.83 8.08
CA ILE A 185 7.16 -7.19 8.61
C ILE A 185 8.47 -7.38 9.37
N LEU A 186 8.54 -8.41 10.21
CA LEU A 186 9.78 -8.85 10.83
C LEU A 186 10.51 -9.84 9.92
N ASP A 187 11.81 -9.64 9.74
CA ASP A 187 12.67 -10.60 9.05
C ASP A 187 12.94 -11.84 9.93
N ARG A 188 13.79 -12.76 9.45
CA ARG A 188 14.14 -14.00 10.18
C ARG A 188 14.86 -13.77 11.50
N GLU A 189 15.53 -12.62 11.64
CA GLU A 189 16.24 -12.20 12.85
C GLU A 189 15.37 -11.33 13.77
N GLY A 190 14.12 -11.04 13.38
CA GLY A 190 13.19 -10.20 14.14
C GLY A 190 13.41 -8.70 13.92
N HIS A 191 14.11 -8.28 12.88
CA HIS A 191 14.28 -6.87 12.54
C HIS A 191 13.15 -6.38 11.63
N PRO A 192 12.68 -5.13 11.82
CA PRO A 192 11.62 -4.57 10.98
C PRO A 192 12.12 -4.29 9.56
N LEU A 193 11.30 -4.66 8.58
CA LEU A 193 11.58 -4.53 7.16
C LEU A 193 10.38 -3.92 6.44
N LEU A 194 10.58 -2.84 5.71
CA LEU A 194 9.55 -2.20 4.89
C LEU A 194 9.34 -3.00 3.59
N ILE A 195 8.08 -3.29 3.28
CA ILE A 195 7.68 -4.00 2.06
C ILE A 195 6.70 -3.17 1.24
N ASP A 196 6.31 -3.65 0.06
CA ASP A 196 5.30 -3.07 -0.83
C ASP A 196 5.61 -1.65 -1.32
N LEU A 197 6.63 -1.54 -2.19
CA LEU A 197 7.12 -0.26 -2.72
C LEU A 197 6.31 0.28 -3.93
N ASP A 198 5.08 -0.20 -4.15
CA ASP A 198 4.26 0.14 -5.30
C ASP A 198 3.86 1.62 -5.35
N SER A 199 3.57 2.18 -4.18
CA SER A 199 3.09 3.55 -4.02
C SER A 199 4.20 4.56 -3.74
N PHE A 200 5.47 4.12 -3.81
CA PHE A 200 6.63 4.93 -3.46
C PHE A 200 6.76 6.18 -4.34
N CYS A 201 6.81 7.35 -3.72
CA CYS A 201 6.74 8.63 -4.43
C CYS A 201 7.33 9.78 -3.60
N THR A 202 7.17 11.01 -4.08
CA THR A 202 7.42 12.23 -3.31
C THR A 202 6.10 12.90 -2.94
N GLY A 203 6.02 13.44 -1.72
CA GLY A 203 4.79 14.07 -1.23
C GLY A 203 4.91 14.66 0.17
N PRO A 204 3.78 15.11 0.75
CA PRO A 204 3.72 15.53 2.14
C PRO A 204 3.95 14.31 3.06
N ARG A 205 4.80 14.47 4.06
CA ARG A 205 5.14 13.38 5.00
C ARG A 205 3.97 12.94 5.88
N GLU A 206 3.01 13.83 6.10
CA GLU A 206 1.76 13.55 6.80
C GLU A 206 0.97 12.42 6.14
N TRP A 207 1.16 12.22 4.84
CA TRP A 207 0.51 11.14 4.08
C TRP A 207 0.81 9.75 4.65
N ASP A 208 2.05 9.50 5.06
CA ASP A 208 2.48 8.22 5.63
C ASP A 208 2.10 8.05 7.11
N LEU A 209 1.67 9.11 7.78
CA LEU A 209 1.30 9.07 9.21
C LEU A 209 -0.20 8.89 9.40
N VAL A 210 -1.00 9.39 8.45
CA VAL A 210 -2.44 9.49 8.63
C VAL A 210 -3.12 8.13 8.76
N GLN A 211 -2.61 7.09 8.13
CA GLN A 211 -3.26 5.76 8.15
C GLN A 211 -3.16 5.11 9.54
N THR A 212 -2.00 5.21 10.19
CA THR A 212 -1.83 4.72 11.57
C THR A 212 -2.72 5.50 12.55
N ALA A 213 -2.79 6.83 12.40
CA ALA A 213 -3.67 7.67 13.22
C ALA A 213 -5.16 7.32 13.01
N LEU A 214 -5.57 7.10 11.77
CA LEU A 214 -6.93 6.69 11.42
C LEU A 214 -7.30 5.32 12.03
N PHE A 215 -6.37 4.35 11.98
CA PHE A 215 -6.55 3.02 12.55
C PHE A 215 -6.72 3.06 14.07
N PHE A 216 -6.06 3.99 14.74
CA PHE A 216 -6.24 4.25 16.16
C PHE A 216 -7.56 5.00 16.43
N GLU A 217 -7.72 6.22 15.90
CA GLU A 217 -8.80 7.13 16.28
C GLU A 217 -10.18 6.61 15.89
N ARG A 218 -10.31 6.13 14.63
CA ARG A 218 -11.62 5.83 14.05
C ARG A 218 -11.96 4.35 14.07
N PHE A 219 -10.99 3.48 13.80
CA PHE A 219 -11.25 2.04 13.67
C PHE A 219 -10.98 1.28 14.97
N ALA A 220 -10.24 1.85 15.90
CA ALA A 220 -9.78 1.19 17.12
C ALA A 220 -9.02 -0.13 16.86
N TRP A 221 -8.28 -0.18 15.76
CA TRP A 221 -7.42 -1.32 15.42
C TRP A 221 -6.06 -1.25 16.14
N HIS A 222 -5.71 -0.06 16.65
CA HIS A 222 -4.56 0.17 17.51
C HIS A 222 -5.00 0.68 18.86
N THR A 223 -4.24 0.35 19.89
CA THR A 223 -4.45 0.87 21.25
C THR A 223 -3.87 2.29 21.40
N GLU A 224 -4.32 3.00 22.42
CA GLU A 224 -3.79 4.32 22.77
C GLU A 224 -2.28 4.28 23.06
N GLU A 225 -1.82 3.22 23.72
CA GLU A 225 -0.40 3.03 24.05
C GLU A 225 0.45 2.82 22.79
N GLU A 226 -0.01 1.99 21.84
CA GLU A 226 0.69 1.79 20.57
C GLU A 226 0.78 3.08 19.75
N TYR A 227 -0.32 3.83 19.66
CA TYR A 227 -0.32 5.10 18.94
C TYR A 227 0.56 6.15 19.63
N ARG A 228 0.54 6.25 20.97
CA ARG A 228 1.42 7.13 21.73
C ARG A 228 2.89 6.82 21.46
N GLN A 229 3.27 5.55 21.45
CA GLN A 229 4.65 5.12 21.12
C GLN A 229 5.01 5.47 19.68
N PHE A 230 4.09 5.31 18.73
CA PHE A 230 4.29 5.72 17.35
C PHE A 230 4.61 7.22 17.25
N VAL A 231 3.81 8.07 17.90
CA VAL A 231 3.99 9.52 17.92
C VAL A 231 5.32 9.91 18.59
N GLU A 232 5.65 9.28 19.71
CA GLU A 232 6.90 9.56 20.46
C GLU A 232 8.14 9.23 19.60
N VAL A 233 8.15 8.10 18.92
CA VAL A 233 9.28 7.66 18.09
C VAL A 233 9.38 8.49 16.80
N TYR A 234 8.26 8.77 16.14
CA TYR A 234 8.28 9.59 14.93
C TYR A 234 8.60 11.05 15.22
N GLY A 235 8.08 11.59 16.34
CA GLY A 235 8.30 12.97 16.78
C GLY A 235 7.27 13.98 16.28
N PHE A 236 6.13 13.54 15.71
CA PHE A 236 5.04 14.39 15.28
C PHE A 236 3.69 13.66 15.40
N ASP A 237 2.73 14.27 16.08
CA ASP A 237 1.36 13.77 16.14
C ASP A 237 0.51 14.40 15.03
N VAL A 238 0.26 13.62 13.98
CA VAL A 238 -0.52 14.08 12.83
C VAL A 238 -1.97 14.45 13.19
N MET A 239 -2.53 13.91 14.27
CA MET A 239 -3.88 14.24 14.74
C MET A 239 -3.97 15.68 15.29
N THR A 240 -2.85 16.29 15.71
CA THR A 240 -2.81 17.69 16.15
C THR A 240 -2.76 18.68 14.98
N TRP A 241 -2.47 18.22 13.78
CA TRP A 241 -2.42 19.05 12.60
C TRP A 241 -3.83 19.29 12.03
N PRO A 242 -4.23 20.56 11.73
CA PRO A 242 -5.58 20.88 11.27
C PRO A 242 -6.02 20.17 9.97
N GLY A 243 -5.06 19.72 9.15
CA GLY A 243 -5.34 18.99 7.90
C GLY A 243 -5.63 17.50 8.08
N TYR A 244 -5.36 16.93 9.27
CA TYR A 244 -5.59 15.51 9.54
C TYR A 244 -6.99 15.02 9.15
N PRO A 245 -8.10 15.71 9.51
CA PRO A 245 -9.44 15.24 9.17
C PRO A 245 -9.68 15.10 7.66
N VAL A 246 -9.00 15.90 6.85
CA VAL A 246 -9.11 15.85 5.38
C VAL A 246 -8.40 14.59 4.83
N LEU A 247 -7.18 14.31 5.29
CA LEU A 247 -6.47 13.10 4.87
C LEU A 247 -7.11 11.83 5.43
N ALA A 248 -7.63 11.87 6.66
CA ALA A 248 -8.36 10.75 7.24
C ALA A 248 -9.62 10.42 6.42
N GLU A 249 -10.39 11.43 6.03
CA GLU A 249 -11.55 11.26 5.15
C GLU A 249 -11.14 10.73 3.76
N TYR A 250 -10.04 11.21 3.22
CA TYR A 250 -9.50 10.68 1.96
C TYR A 250 -9.25 9.16 2.07
N ARG A 251 -8.60 8.70 3.14
CA ARG A 251 -8.33 7.28 3.37
C ARG A 251 -9.62 6.47 3.53
N GLU A 252 -10.59 6.96 4.29
CA GLU A 252 -11.90 6.30 4.42
C GLU A 252 -12.59 6.11 3.07
N ILE A 253 -12.61 7.16 2.25
CA ILE A 253 -13.21 7.14 0.91
C ILE A 253 -12.42 6.18 0.00
N SER A 254 -11.10 6.29 -0.03
CA SER A 254 -10.25 5.42 -0.86
C SER A 254 -10.43 3.93 -0.53
N MET A 255 -10.43 3.57 0.75
CA MET A 255 -10.66 2.20 1.22
C MET A 255 -12.07 1.72 0.86
N THR A 256 -13.08 2.59 0.90
CA THR A 256 -14.47 2.25 0.54
C THR A 256 -14.60 2.04 -0.97
N LEU A 257 -14.02 2.91 -1.79
CA LEU A 257 -14.05 2.79 -3.25
C LEU A 257 -13.31 1.53 -3.74
N TRP A 258 -12.14 1.24 -3.17
CA TRP A 258 -11.42 0.00 -3.47
C TRP A 258 -12.27 -1.24 -3.17
N LEU A 259 -13.04 -1.22 -2.09
CA LEU A 259 -13.93 -2.32 -1.73
C LEU A 259 -15.11 -2.47 -2.70
N CYS A 260 -15.56 -1.37 -3.35
CA CYS A 260 -16.61 -1.43 -4.38
C CYS A 260 -16.22 -2.39 -5.52
N GLY A 261 -14.95 -2.45 -5.91
CA GLY A 261 -14.47 -3.38 -6.93
C GLY A 261 -14.62 -4.86 -6.53
N LYS A 262 -14.51 -5.18 -5.24
CA LYS A 262 -14.72 -6.54 -4.71
C LYS A 262 -16.19 -6.89 -4.50
N ALA A 263 -17.04 -5.90 -4.25
CA ALA A 263 -18.47 -6.07 -3.92
C ALA A 263 -19.30 -6.76 -5.02
N VAL A 264 -18.77 -6.81 -6.25
CA VAL A 264 -19.43 -7.48 -7.39
C VAL A 264 -19.46 -9.00 -7.22
N ALA A 265 -18.43 -9.58 -6.63
CA ALA A 265 -18.27 -11.02 -6.48
C ALA A 265 -18.44 -11.51 -5.03
N ASP A 266 -18.60 -10.58 -4.07
CA ASP A 266 -18.62 -10.87 -2.64
C ASP A 266 -19.74 -10.07 -1.94
N GLU A 267 -20.78 -10.78 -1.47
CA GLU A 267 -21.92 -10.18 -0.75
C GLU A 267 -21.49 -9.55 0.58
N GLY A 268 -20.48 -10.09 1.26
CA GLY A 268 -19.91 -9.54 2.48
C GLY A 268 -19.26 -8.17 2.21
N ALA A 269 -18.47 -8.08 1.13
CA ALA A 269 -17.90 -6.82 0.67
C ALA A 269 -18.99 -5.81 0.30
N ALA A 270 -20.07 -6.24 -0.39
CA ALA A 270 -21.19 -5.36 -0.73
C ALA A 270 -21.91 -4.83 0.50
N ALA A 271 -22.12 -5.65 1.53
CA ALA A 271 -22.73 -5.22 2.79
C ALA A 271 -21.82 -4.22 3.52
N GLU A 272 -20.51 -4.48 3.54
CA GLU A 272 -19.53 -3.58 4.15
C GLU A 272 -19.47 -2.22 3.42
N VAL A 273 -19.51 -2.20 2.09
CA VAL A 273 -19.56 -0.95 1.30
C VAL A 273 -20.76 -0.09 1.72
N ARG A 274 -21.96 -0.67 1.77
CA ARG A 274 -23.16 0.07 2.20
C ARG A 274 -23.01 0.63 3.62
N LYS A 275 -22.50 -0.18 4.56
CA LYS A 275 -22.24 0.25 5.94
C LYS A 275 -21.24 1.42 5.98
N ARG A 276 -20.17 1.36 5.21
CA ARG A 276 -19.16 2.43 5.16
C ARG A 276 -19.72 3.72 4.57
N ILE A 277 -20.46 3.65 3.45
CA ILE A 277 -21.07 4.81 2.83
C ILE A 277 -22.06 5.47 3.80
N GLU A 278 -22.91 4.69 4.50
CA GLU A 278 -23.83 5.21 5.50
C GLU A 278 -23.10 5.86 6.68
N ALA A 279 -22.02 5.26 7.17
CA ALA A 279 -21.20 5.86 8.21
C ALA A 279 -20.54 7.18 7.77
N ILE A 280 -20.05 7.26 6.51
CA ILE A 280 -19.51 8.50 5.95
C ILE A 280 -20.60 9.57 5.84
N ARG A 281 -21.82 9.20 5.40
CA ARG A 281 -22.96 10.10 5.23
C ARG A 281 -23.45 10.70 6.55
N THR A 282 -23.56 9.89 7.58
CA THR A 282 -24.15 10.27 8.86
C THR A 282 -23.14 10.75 9.90
N GLY A 283 -21.85 10.62 9.63
CA GLY A 283 -20.79 10.79 10.65
C GLY A 283 -20.79 9.69 11.71
N GLY A 284 -21.37 8.52 11.41
CA GLY A 284 -21.47 7.37 12.31
C GLY A 284 -20.12 6.77 12.68
N SER A 285 -20.13 5.78 13.58
CA SER A 285 -18.91 5.07 14.01
C SER A 285 -18.26 4.28 12.86
N ARG A 286 -16.92 4.19 12.88
CA ARG A 286 -16.13 3.33 11.98
C ARG A 286 -15.53 2.13 12.70
N ARG A 287 -15.79 1.99 14.02
CA ARG A 287 -15.18 0.94 14.85
C ARG A 287 -15.62 -0.47 14.48
N ASP A 288 -16.73 -0.59 13.76
CA ASP A 288 -17.27 -1.83 13.24
C ASP A 288 -16.92 -2.11 11.77
N TRP A 289 -16.06 -1.27 11.17
CA TRP A 289 -15.54 -1.54 9.83
C TRP A 289 -14.63 -2.77 9.85
N ALA A 290 -14.95 -3.75 9.00
CA ALA A 290 -14.16 -4.96 8.89
C ALA A 290 -12.91 -4.72 8.02
N PRO A 291 -11.76 -5.30 8.34
CA PRO A 291 -10.62 -5.37 7.42
C PRO A 291 -10.96 -6.29 6.24
N PHE A 292 -10.52 -5.92 5.00
CA PHE A 292 -10.71 -6.68 3.76
C PHE A 292 -9.41 -6.81 2.97
#